data_6460568f0d0e12d8ee328c7c72e33fe7
#
_entry.id   6460568f0d0e12d8ee328c7c72e33fe7
#
_cell.length_a   1.000
_cell.length_b   1.000
_cell.length_c   1.000
_cell.angle_alpha   90.00
_cell.angle_beta   90.00
_cell.angle_gamma   90.00
#
_symmetry.space_group_name_H-M   'P 1'
#
loop_
_entity.id
_entity.type
_entity.pdbx_description
1 polymer ?
#
loop_
_entity_poly.entity_id
_entity_poly.type
_entity_poly.pdbx_seq_one_letter_code
_entity_poly.pdbx_strand_id
1 'polypeptide(L)'
;MVENLLTVTRINENSDNKVKKSSEIVEEVVSEAIQRLQRRIPDIRVKVTMPNDFLMLPMDPTLIEQVLINLLENAVIHSGSTEPVDLAIREEEELVVFSVRDYGKGIDSAALPHIFEGQQLSSETPDGHRGMGIGLSICRTIIQAHGGTIRAENREKGAEFIFTLPKEKEN
;
A
#
# COMPACT_ATOMS: atom_id res chain seq x y z
N MET A 1 5.95 13.31 1.16
CA MET A 1 5.81 13.66 2.57
C MET A 1 4.65 14.57 2.88
N VAL A 2 4.50 15.65 2.15
CA VAL A 2 3.35 16.53 2.35
C VAL A 2 2.02 15.81 2.14
N GLU A 3 1.95 14.96 1.13
CA GLU A 3 0.77 14.16 0.86
C GLU A 3 0.40 13.23 2.02
N ASN A 4 1.40 12.63 2.67
CA ASN A 4 1.17 11.73 3.79
C ASN A 4 0.62 12.48 5.01
N LEU A 5 1.09 13.69 5.27
CA LEU A 5 0.58 14.51 6.36
C LEU A 5 -0.88 14.92 6.10
N LEU A 6 -1.19 15.28 4.86
CA LEU A 6 -2.56 15.61 4.47
C LEU A 6 -3.49 14.41 4.62
N THR A 7 -3.00 13.21 4.31
CA THR A 7 -3.75 11.98 4.46
C THR A 7 -4.09 11.71 5.92
N VAL A 8 -3.12 11.85 6.82
CA VAL A 8 -3.35 11.66 8.26
C VAL A 8 -4.37 12.68 8.77
N THR A 9 -4.21 13.93 8.39
CA THR A 9 -5.13 14.99 8.79
C THR A 9 -6.54 14.71 8.32
N ARG A 10 -6.68 14.27 7.06
CA ARG A 10 -7.98 13.93 6.48
C ARG A 10 -8.67 12.80 7.24
N ILE A 11 -7.93 11.77 7.63
CA ILE A 11 -8.50 10.66 8.40
C ILE A 11 -8.89 11.11 9.79
N ASN A 12 -8.04 11.91 10.44
CA ASN A 12 -8.30 12.38 11.79
C ASN A 12 -9.47 13.35 11.88
N GLU A 13 -9.73 14.10 10.82
CA GLU A 13 -10.89 15.00 10.76
C GLU A 13 -12.20 14.24 10.66
N ASN A 14 -12.16 13.00 10.22
CA ASN A 14 -13.31 12.13 10.27
C ASN A 14 -13.47 11.60 11.69
N SER A 15 -14.30 12.26 12.47
CA SER A 15 -14.46 11.99 13.90
C SER A 15 -14.83 10.55 14.24
N ASP A 16 -15.33 9.80 13.28
CA ASP A 16 -15.74 8.41 13.49
C ASP A 16 -14.69 7.41 13.02
N ASN A 17 -13.52 7.87 12.60
CA ASN A 17 -12.47 7.05 11.99
C ASN A 17 -12.97 6.23 10.80
N LYS A 18 -14.04 6.66 10.18
CA LYS A 18 -14.60 6.01 9.01
C LYS A 18 -14.29 6.83 7.77
N VAL A 19 -13.86 6.15 6.74
CA VAL A 19 -13.65 6.77 5.44
C VAL A 19 -14.96 6.82 4.68
N LYS A 20 -15.08 7.79 3.79
CA LYS A 20 -16.22 7.84 2.88
C LYS A 20 -15.96 6.91 1.72
N LYS A 21 -16.55 5.73 1.78
CA LYS A 21 -16.42 4.74 0.72
C LYS A 21 -17.42 5.00 -0.38
N SER A 22 -16.97 4.87 -1.61
CA SER A 22 -17.81 4.78 -2.79
C SER A 22 -17.46 3.51 -3.54
N SER A 23 -18.38 2.99 -4.33
CA SER A 23 -18.11 1.80 -5.14
C SER A 23 -17.21 2.19 -6.29
N GLU A 24 -15.98 1.67 -6.31
CA GLU A 24 -14.95 2.02 -7.28
C GLU A 24 -14.53 0.79 -8.07
N ILE A 25 -14.13 1.01 -9.31
CA ILE A 25 -13.55 -0.06 -10.14
C ILE A 25 -12.08 -0.19 -9.76
N VAL A 26 -11.71 -1.35 -9.25
CA VAL A 26 -10.36 -1.61 -8.72
C VAL A 26 -9.29 -1.35 -9.79
N GLU A 27 -9.53 -1.79 -11.03
CA GLU A 27 -8.59 -1.57 -12.12
C GLU A 27 -8.28 -0.09 -12.34
N GLU A 28 -9.30 0.77 -12.25
CA GLU A 28 -9.10 2.21 -12.43
C GLU A 28 -8.25 2.80 -11.31
N VAL A 29 -8.48 2.39 -10.08
CA VAL A 29 -7.71 2.86 -8.92
C VAL A 29 -6.25 2.43 -9.05
N VAL A 30 -6.03 1.17 -9.42
CA VAL A 30 -4.69 0.62 -9.64
C VAL A 30 -3.97 1.37 -10.76
N SER A 31 -4.64 1.57 -11.88
CA SER A 31 -4.06 2.27 -13.04
C SER A 31 -3.66 3.69 -12.69
N GLU A 32 -4.50 4.40 -11.97
CA GLU A 32 -4.21 5.77 -11.57
C GLU A 32 -3.01 5.84 -10.63
N ALA A 33 -2.92 4.90 -9.68
CA ALA A 33 -1.79 4.84 -8.76
C ALA A 33 -0.48 4.62 -9.52
N ILE A 34 -0.47 3.68 -10.46
CA ILE A 34 0.72 3.38 -11.25
C ILE A 34 1.10 4.57 -12.13
N GLN A 35 0.14 5.22 -12.76
CA GLN A 35 0.41 6.39 -13.59
C GLN A 35 1.03 7.53 -12.80
N ARG A 36 0.52 7.79 -11.59
CA ARG A 36 1.08 8.81 -10.72
C ARG A 36 2.52 8.48 -10.33
N LEU A 37 2.76 7.24 -10.01
CA LEU A 37 4.11 6.81 -9.63
C LEU A 37 5.08 6.89 -10.80
N GLN A 38 4.63 6.57 -12.01
CA GLN A 38 5.46 6.65 -13.21
C GLN A 38 5.92 8.07 -13.53
N ARG A 39 5.16 9.08 -13.10
CA ARG A 39 5.59 10.46 -13.26
C ARG A 39 6.83 10.80 -12.43
N ARG A 40 6.99 10.15 -11.28
CA ARG A 40 8.16 10.34 -10.40
C ARG A 40 9.26 9.34 -10.67
N ILE A 41 8.90 8.14 -11.05
CA ILE A 41 9.83 7.04 -11.31
C ILE A 41 9.49 6.47 -12.70
N PRO A 42 9.96 7.14 -13.79
CA PRO A 42 9.57 6.75 -15.15
C PRO A 42 9.95 5.32 -15.53
N ASP A 43 10.98 4.78 -14.90
CA ASP A 43 11.49 3.45 -15.22
C ASP A 43 10.84 2.34 -14.40
N ILE A 44 9.86 2.67 -13.56
CA ILE A 44 9.20 1.66 -12.74
C ILE A 44 8.49 0.62 -13.61
N ARG A 45 8.65 -0.63 -13.27
CA ARG A 45 7.97 -1.75 -13.94
C ARG A 45 7.12 -2.49 -12.93
N VAL A 46 5.84 -2.54 -13.19
CA VAL A 46 4.87 -3.21 -12.33
C VAL A 46 4.11 -4.22 -13.17
N LYS A 47 4.13 -5.47 -12.74
CA LYS A 47 3.35 -6.52 -13.36
C LYS A 47 2.05 -6.67 -12.56
N VAL A 48 0.92 -6.39 -13.20
CA VAL A 48 -0.39 -6.43 -12.55
C VAL A 48 -1.12 -7.71 -12.92
N THR A 49 -1.65 -8.39 -11.92
CA THR A 49 -2.49 -9.58 -12.10
C THR A 49 -3.83 -9.32 -11.40
N MET A 50 -4.91 -9.39 -12.15
CA MET A 50 -6.26 -9.15 -11.63
C MET A 50 -7.21 -10.24 -12.09
N PRO A 51 -8.19 -10.61 -11.25
CA PRO A 51 -9.13 -11.68 -11.60
C PRO A 51 -10.20 -11.24 -12.59
N ASN A 52 -10.57 -9.94 -12.59
CA ASN A 52 -11.68 -9.42 -13.36
C ASN A 52 -11.51 -7.91 -13.54
N ASP A 53 -11.67 -7.46 -14.80
CA ASP A 53 -11.51 -6.05 -15.15
C ASP A 53 -12.58 -5.15 -14.53
N PHE A 54 -13.73 -5.72 -14.17
CA PHE A 54 -14.84 -4.96 -13.63
C PHE A 54 -15.05 -5.17 -12.14
N LEU A 55 -14.02 -5.67 -11.45
CA LEU A 55 -14.11 -5.82 -10.00
C LEU A 55 -14.37 -4.49 -9.34
N MET A 56 -15.50 -4.38 -8.65
CA MET A 56 -15.88 -3.18 -7.92
C MET A 56 -15.73 -3.42 -6.43
N LEU A 57 -15.32 -2.37 -5.72
CA LEU A 57 -15.03 -2.48 -4.30
C LEU A 57 -15.31 -1.15 -3.61
N PRO A 58 -16.00 -1.15 -2.46
CA PRO A 58 -16.18 0.09 -1.71
C PRO A 58 -14.85 0.57 -1.13
N MET A 59 -14.51 1.81 -1.40
CA MET A 59 -13.27 2.41 -0.89
C MET A 59 -13.27 3.92 -1.06
N ASP A 60 -12.35 4.58 -0.38
CA ASP A 60 -11.96 5.95 -0.73
C ASP A 60 -10.82 5.83 -1.75
N PRO A 61 -11.06 6.15 -3.02
CA PRO A 61 -10.06 5.88 -4.05
C PRO A 61 -8.77 6.66 -3.86
N THR A 62 -8.85 7.89 -3.36
CA THR A 62 -7.65 8.71 -3.11
C THR A 62 -6.77 8.08 -2.05
N LEU A 63 -7.37 7.58 -0.99
CA LEU A 63 -6.62 6.95 0.09
C LEU A 63 -6.02 5.61 -0.33
N ILE A 64 -6.76 4.81 -1.07
CA ILE A 64 -6.23 3.51 -1.54
C ILE A 64 -5.13 3.72 -2.58
N GLU A 65 -5.26 4.72 -3.47
CA GLU A 65 -4.15 5.09 -4.35
C GLU A 65 -2.90 5.42 -3.55
N GLN A 66 -3.05 6.15 -2.44
CA GLN A 66 -1.92 6.50 -1.58
C GLN A 66 -1.24 5.24 -1.01
N VAL A 67 -2.03 4.26 -0.57
CA VAL A 67 -1.49 2.99 -0.08
C VAL A 67 -0.70 2.29 -1.19
N LEU A 68 -1.28 2.18 -2.38
CA LEU A 68 -0.63 1.51 -3.50
C LEU A 68 0.67 2.22 -3.90
N ILE A 69 0.65 3.54 -3.97
CA ILE A 69 1.85 4.31 -4.30
C ILE A 69 2.94 4.08 -3.25
N ASN A 70 2.58 4.14 -1.97
CA ASN A 70 3.56 3.93 -0.90
C ASN A 70 4.17 2.53 -0.94
N LEU A 71 3.36 1.51 -1.16
CA LEU A 71 3.87 0.13 -1.21
C LEU A 71 4.71 -0.13 -2.45
N LEU A 72 4.29 0.37 -3.61
CA LEU A 72 5.04 0.21 -4.86
C LEU A 72 6.36 0.98 -4.82
N GLU A 73 6.33 2.21 -4.33
CA GLU A 73 7.54 3.02 -4.18
C GLU A 73 8.54 2.34 -3.25
N ASN A 74 8.04 1.82 -2.14
CA ASN A 74 8.84 1.05 -1.20
C ASN A 74 9.51 -0.15 -1.86
N ALA A 75 8.73 -0.89 -2.63
CA ALA A 75 9.23 -2.08 -3.32
C ALA A 75 10.34 -1.73 -4.32
N VAL A 76 10.23 -0.60 -5.01
CA VAL A 76 11.21 -0.18 -5.99
C VAL A 76 12.47 0.38 -5.33
N ILE A 77 12.29 1.26 -4.33
CA ILE A 77 13.42 1.99 -3.73
C ILE A 77 14.23 1.09 -2.80
N HIS A 78 13.56 0.26 -2.04
CA HIS A 78 14.23 -0.51 -0.98
C HIS A 78 14.60 -1.94 -1.35
N SER A 79 14.08 -2.45 -2.47
CA SER A 79 14.38 -3.84 -2.85
C SER A 79 15.79 -4.01 -3.39
N GLY A 80 16.32 -3.01 -4.08
CA GLY A 80 17.60 -3.13 -4.78
C GLY A 80 17.56 -4.05 -5.99
N SER A 81 16.39 -4.51 -6.40
CA SER A 81 16.22 -5.44 -7.51
C SER A 81 15.93 -4.71 -8.82
N THR A 82 16.36 -5.31 -9.94
CA THR A 82 16.00 -4.84 -11.28
C THR A 82 14.77 -5.54 -11.82
N GLU A 83 14.24 -6.53 -11.10
CA GLU A 83 13.05 -7.25 -11.53
C GLU A 83 11.80 -6.42 -11.32
N PRO A 84 10.77 -6.59 -12.19
CA PRO A 84 9.51 -5.88 -11.98
C PRO A 84 8.88 -6.23 -10.64
N VAL A 85 8.13 -5.29 -10.09
CA VAL A 85 7.33 -5.49 -8.88
C VAL A 85 6.03 -6.16 -9.30
N ASP A 86 5.60 -7.19 -8.56
CA ASP A 86 4.32 -7.84 -8.81
C ASP A 86 3.24 -7.20 -7.94
N LEU A 87 2.18 -6.73 -8.59
CA LEU A 87 0.96 -6.29 -7.91
C LEU A 87 -0.13 -7.28 -8.28
N ALA A 88 -0.53 -8.10 -7.33
CA ALA A 88 -1.55 -9.12 -7.56
C ALA A 88 -2.80 -8.81 -6.74
N ILE A 89 -3.94 -8.97 -7.37
CA ILE A 89 -5.24 -8.74 -6.72
C ILE A 89 -6.03 -10.03 -6.84
N ARG A 90 -6.52 -10.51 -5.70
CA ARG A 90 -7.27 -11.76 -5.64
C ARG A 90 -8.59 -11.51 -4.96
N GLU A 91 -9.65 -11.97 -5.59
CA GLU A 91 -11.00 -11.85 -5.03
C GLU A 91 -11.32 -13.07 -4.19
N GLU A 92 -11.74 -12.84 -2.95
CA GLU A 92 -12.26 -13.88 -2.07
C GLU A 92 -13.73 -13.60 -1.79
N GLU A 93 -14.39 -14.49 -1.04
CA GLU A 93 -15.83 -14.41 -0.85
C GLU A 93 -16.26 -13.09 -0.20
N GLU A 94 -15.56 -12.67 0.85
CA GLU A 94 -15.95 -11.49 1.62
C GLU A 94 -15.02 -10.32 1.51
N LEU A 95 -13.85 -10.52 0.89
CA LEU A 95 -12.83 -9.48 0.80
C LEU A 95 -12.02 -9.63 -0.48
N VAL A 96 -11.22 -8.61 -0.75
CA VAL A 96 -10.27 -8.63 -1.85
C VAL A 96 -8.87 -8.48 -1.26
N VAL A 97 -7.95 -9.30 -1.72
CA VAL A 97 -6.56 -9.32 -1.25
C VAL A 97 -5.68 -8.63 -2.28
N PHE A 98 -4.90 -7.67 -1.82
CA PHE A 98 -3.91 -6.95 -2.63
C PHE A 98 -2.53 -7.33 -2.14
N SER A 99 -1.64 -7.65 -3.06
CA SER A 99 -0.28 -8.07 -2.74
C SER A 99 0.72 -7.31 -3.60
N VAL A 100 1.71 -6.71 -2.95
CA VAL A 100 2.83 -6.03 -3.62
C VAL A 100 4.10 -6.78 -3.25
N ARG A 101 4.72 -7.42 -4.23
CA ARG A 101 5.91 -8.23 -4.00
C ARG A 101 7.10 -7.71 -4.79
N ASP A 102 8.22 -7.54 -4.11
CA ASP A 102 9.51 -7.28 -4.77
C ASP A 102 10.38 -8.54 -4.73
N TYR A 103 11.46 -8.52 -5.50
CA TYR A 103 12.40 -9.62 -5.60
C TYR A 103 13.79 -9.20 -5.16
N GLY A 104 13.85 -8.30 -4.18
CA GLY A 104 15.08 -7.75 -3.66
C GLY A 104 15.62 -8.52 -2.47
N LYS A 105 16.24 -7.77 -1.58
CA LYS A 105 16.92 -8.33 -0.40
C LYS A 105 15.98 -8.73 0.74
N GLY A 106 14.72 -8.32 0.66
CA GLY A 106 13.77 -8.55 1.75
C GLY A 106 13.94 -7.55 2.88
N ILE A 107 13.23 -7.81 3.98
CA ILE A 107 13.22 -6.95 5.16
C ILE A 107 14.02 -7.64 6.26
N ASP A 108 14.85 -6.87 6.97
CA ASP A 108 15.57 -7.39 8.13
C ASP A 108 14.58 -8.01 9.11
N SER A 109 14.83 -9.24 9.54
CA SER A 109 13.92 -9.95 10.43
C SER A 109 13.68 -9.23 11.74
N ALA A 110 14.66 -8.48 12.23
CA ALA A 110 14.49 -7.69 13.45
C ALA A 110 13.55 -6.49 13.24
N ALA A 111 13.53 -5.93 12.02
CA ALA A 111 12.69 -4.79 11.69
C ALA A 111 11.26 -5.19 11.32
N LEU A 112 11.09 -6.40 10.79
CA LEU A 112 9.82 -6.83 10.22
C LEU A 112 8.61 -6.66 11.14
N PRO A 113 8.66 -7.01 12.46
CA PRO A 113 7.51 -6.82 13.34
C PRO A 113 7.13 -5.36 13.56
N HIS A 114 8.02 -4.44 13.23
CA HIS A 114 7.87 -3.02 13.58
C HIS A 114 7.74 -2.10 12.37
N ILE A 115 7.69 -2.64 11.16
CA ILE A 115 7.75 -1.80 9.96
C ILE A 115 6.55 -0.87 9.77
N PHE A 116 5.43 -1.18 10.42
CA PHE A 116 4.25 -0.32 10.36
C PHE A 116 4.18 0.68 11.51
N GLU A 117 5.17 0.70 12.38
CA GLU A 117 5.28 1.64 13.47
C GLU A 117 6.13 2.82 13.03
N GLY A 118 5.49 3.96 12.75
CA GLY A 118 6.16 5.08 12.10
C GLY A 118 7.31 5.74 12.86
N GLN A 119 7.47 5.45 14.14
CA GLN A 119 8.41 6.17 14.99
C GLN A 119 9.83 5.67 14.96
N GLN A 120 10.04 4.41 14.61
CA GLN A 120 11.34 3.78 14.79
C GLN A 120 12.36 4.12 13.74
N LEU A 121 11.92 4.48 12.57
CA LEU A 121 12.81 4.67 11.44
C LEU A 121 13.21 6.11 11.24
N SER A 122 12.61 7.02 11.99
CA SER A 122 12.83 8.44 11.78
C SER A 122 14.10 8.98 12.39
N SER A 123 14.69 8.29 13.38
CA SER A 123 15.78 8.88 14.17
C SER A 123 17.16 8.35 13.82
N GLU A 124 17.29 7.27 13.08
CA GLU A 124 18.57 6.58 12.99
C GLU A 124 19.19 6.48 11.61
N THR A 125 18.46 6.79 10.56
CA THR A 125 19.02 6.71 9.23
C THR A 125 18.90 8.04 8.51
N PRO A 126 20.03 8.67 8.20
CA PRO A 126 20.03 9.93 7.46
C PRO A 126 19.66 9.79 5.98
N ASP A 127 19.52 8.56 5.50
CA ASP A 127 19.42 8.30 4.06
C ASP A 127 18.02 7.88 3.65
N GLY A 128 17.10 8.63 3.36
CA GLY A 128 15.89 8.23 2.66
C GLY A 128 14.97 7.20 3.32
N HIS A 129 15.45 6.48 4.31
CA HIS A 129 14.63 5.50 5.03
C HIS A 129 13.57 6.14 5.93
N ARG A 130 13.67 7.43 6.14
CA ARG A 130 12.68 8.20 6.91
C ARG A 130 11.29 8.11 6.30
N GLY A 131 11.22 8.13 4.97
CA GLY A 131 9.94 8.08 4.28
C GLY A 131 9.26 6.74 4.42
N MET A 132 10.05 5.66 4.60
CA MET A 132 9.53 4.31 4.69
C MET A 132 8.64 4.11 5.93
N GLY A 133 9.12 4.50 7.10
CA GLY A 133 8.35 4.31 8.34
C GLY A 133 7.05 5.09 8.35
N ILE A 134 7.10 6.34 7.89
CA ILE A 134 5.91 7.18 7.82
C ILE A 134 4.92 6.64 6.79
N GLY A 135 5.41 6.27 5.61
CA GLY A 135 4.56 5.76 4.55
C GLY A 135 3.84 4.47 4.94
N LEU A 136 4.54 3.55 5.58
CA LEU A 136 3.95 2.29 6.00
C LEU A 136 2.95 2.45 7.15
N SER A 137 3.23 3.32 8.11
CA SER A 137 2.28 3.57 9.20
C SER A 137 0.99 4.22 8.66
N ILE A 138 1.10 5.07 7.67
CA ILE A 138 -0.05 5.68 7.02
C ILE A 138 -0.86 4.63 6.26
N CYS A 139 -0.19 3.71 5.56
CA CYS A 139 -0.88 2.60 4.91
C CYS A 139 -1.71 1.81 5.91
N ARG A 140 -1.14 1.48 7.05
CA ARG A 140 -1.85 0.76 8.11
C ARG A 140 -3.08 1.54 8.58
N THR A 141 -2.92 2.83 8.83
CA THR A 141 -4.03 3.69 9.26
C THR A 141 -5.16 3.70 8.23
N ILE A 142 -4.82 3.87 6.96
CA ILE A 142 -5.80 3.88 5.87
C ILE A 142 -6.53 2.55 5.78
N ILE A 143 -5.79 1.46 5.78
CA ILE A 143 -6.38 0.12 5.63
C ILE A 143 -7.27 -0.21 6.82
N GLN A 144 -6.84 0.10 8.03
CA GLN A 144 -7.67 -0.11 9.22
C GLN A 144 -8.94 0.73 9.18
N ALA A 145 -8.85 1.96 8.69
CA ALA A 145 -10.02 2.83 8.53
C ALA A 145 -11.02 2.28 7.50
N HIS A 146 -10.55 1.45 6.58
CA HIS A 146 -11.39 0.75 5.61
C HIS A 146 -11.95 -0.57 6.13
N GLY A 147 -11.57 -0.98 7.33
CA GLY A 147 -12.00 -2.26 7.89
C GLY A 147 -11.16 -3.45 7.42
N GLY A 148 -10.02 -3.18 6.81
CA GLY A 148 -9.11 -4.21 6.30
C GLY A 148 -7.93 -4.48 7.21
N THR A 149 -7.03 -5.31 6.72
CA THR A 149 -5.78 -5.66 7.41
C THR A 149 -4.59 -5.45 6.48
N ILE A 150 -3.42 -5.22 7.06
CA ILE A 150 -2.17 -5.12 6.31
C ILE A 150 -1.08 -5.86 7.07
N ARG A 151 -0.24 -6.56 6.32
CA ARG A 151 0.92 -7.26 6.88
C ARG A 151 2.03 -7.34 5.84
N ALA A 152 3.21 -7.72 6.29
CA ALA A 152 4.36 -7.95 5.41
C ALA A 152 5.01 -9.28 5.76
N GLU A 153 5.54 -9.95 4.76
CA GLU A 153 6.24 -11.22 4.92
C GLU A 153 7.47 -11.22 4.05
N ASN A 154 8.56 -11.81 4.55
CA ASN A 154 9.69 -12.12 3.68
C ASN A 154 9.36 -13.37 2.88
N ARG A 155 9.79 -13.37 1.63
CA ARG A 155 9.72 -14.54 0.76
C ARG A 155 11.14 -15.08 0.57
N GLU A 156 11.24 -16.18 -0.14
CA GLU A 156 12.54 -16.76 -0.46
C GLU A 156 13.45 -15.71 -1.11
N LYS A 157 12.88 -14.84 -1.93
CA LYS A 157 13.58 -13.72 -2.51
C LYS A 157 12.67 -12.49 -2.40
N GLY A 158 13.12 -11.48 -1.66
CA GLY A 158 12.39 -10.24 -1.50
C GLY A 158 11.34 -10.29 -0.40
N ALA A 159 10.42 -9.33 -0.46
CA ALA A 159 9.36 -9.18 0.53
C ALA A 159 8.02 -8.99 -0.17
N GLU A 160 6.96 -9.30 0.56
CA GLU A 160 5.60 -9.14 0.06
C GLU A 160 4.78 -8.39 1.11
N PHE A 161 4.11 -7.31 0.66
CA PHE A 161 3.16 -6.57 1.47
C PHE A 161 1.77 -6.96 1.04
N ILE A 162 0.92 -7.32 1.98
CA ILE A 162 -0.42 -7.86 1.70
C ILE A 162 -1.44 -7.06 2.48
N PHE A 163 -2.43 -6.51 1.79
CA PHE A 163 -3.55 -5.88 2.48
C PHE A 163 -4.88 -6.38 1.93
N THR A 164 -5.91 -6.27 2.76
CA THR A 164 -7.25 -6.70 2.40
C THR A 164 -8.23 -5.55 2.53
N LEU A 165 -9.28 -5.59 1.72
CA LEU A 165 -10.39 -4.66 1.83
C LEU A 165 -11.69 -5.46 1.81
N PRO A 166 -12.65 -5.15 2.70
CA PRO A 166 -13.93 -5.84 2.70
C PRO A 166 -14.77 -5.47 1.48
N LYS A 167 -15.55 -6.42 0.98
CA LYS A 167 -16.41 -6.20 -0.19
C LYS A 167 -17.66 -5.41 0.13
N GLU A 168 -18.16 -5.52 1.34
CA GLU A 168 -19.42 -4.88 1.70
C GLU A 168 -19.20 -3.64 2.53
N LYS A 169 -20.04 -2.64 2.28
CA LYS A 169 -20.10 -1.48 3.16
C LYS A 169 -20.70 -1.89 4.48
N GLU A 170 -20.04 -1.52 5.56
CA GLU A 170 -20.66 -1.64 6.87
C GLU A 170 -21.80 -0.63 6.95
N ASN A 171 -22.95 -1.15 7.37
CA ASN A 171 -24.12 -0.30 7.57
C ASN A 171 -23.98 0.57 8.81
#